data_2784c93c0eae8e9718968ebe5c101f78
#
_entry.id   2784c93c0eae8e9718968ebe5c101f78
#
_cell.length_a   1.000
_cell.length_b   1.000
_cell.length_c   1.000
_cell.angle_alpha   90.00
_cell.angle_beta   90.00
_cell.angle_gamma   90.00
#
_symmetry.space_group_name_H-M   'P 1'
#
loop_
_entity.id
_entity.type
_entity.pdbx_description
1 polymer ?
#
loop_
_entity_poly.entity_id
_entity_poly.type
_entity_poly.pdbx_seq_one_letter_code
_entity_poly.pdbx_strand_id
1 'polypeptide(L)'
;MSASREKKNRQEVAASGVADPKTARHAQELAKERRSNRLYAIIAIAFVVVAIGLVVWNSNIIQRGTTAVTVEGESYSAAEVSYYYHNAYNSIANSNYVSLYGINKNTALSQQNLNDTAKMMLGVSEDMTWDAYFRDAAKKSLIQLTMLKKGAAEKGMTFNDDMQKEVDRTVETFSTYAKKAGYSTSAYLKLMYGN
;
A
#
# COMPACT_ATOMS: atom_id res chain seq x y z
N MET A 1 48.84 54.33 30.33
CA MET A 1 49.72 53.88 29.23
C MET A 1 49.26 52.59 28.58
N SER A 2 47.97 52.25 28.51
CA SER A 2 47.49 50.97 28.03
C SER A 2 46.86 50.99 26.62
N ALA A 3 46.04 52.00 26.33
CA ALA A 3 45.25 52.06 25.09
C ALA A 3 46.08 52.24 23.78
N SER A 4 47.24 52.92 23.85
CA SER A 4 48.09 53.12 22.66
C SER A 4 48.86 51.91 22.25
N ARG A 5 49.29 51.01 23.18
CA ARG A 5 49.96 49.76 22.90
C ARG A 5 48.99 48.75 22.32
N GLU A 6 47.78 48.72 22.77
CA GLU A 6 46.76 47.81 22.28
C GLU A 6 46.33 48.15 20.84
N LYS A 7 46.28 49.45 20.51
CA LYS A 7 45.97 49.91 19.14
C LYS A 7 47.09 49.57 18.16
N LYS A 8 48.37 49.66 18.61
CA LYS A 8 49.52 49.28 17.80
C LYS A 8 49.62 47.76 17.55
N ASN A 9 49.38 46.97 18.58
CA ASN A 9 49.32 45.51 18.44
C ASN A 9 48.18 45.06 17.51
N ARG A 10 47.01 45.69 17.52
CA ARG A 10 45.92 45.40 16.58
C ARG A 10 46.28 45.74 15.14
N GLN A 11 47.05 46.86 14.93
CA GLN A 11 47.51 47.24 13.62
C GLN A 11 48.61 46.30 13.07
N GLU A 12 49.51 45.85 13.93
CA GLU A 12 50.55 44.87 13.56
C GLU A 12 49.99 43.47 13.23
N VAL A 13 48.98 43.03 14.00
CA VAL A 13 48.28 41.78 13.72
C VAL A 13 47.46 41.87 12.41
N ALA A 14 46.85 43.00 12.14
CA ALA A 14 46.16 43.22 10.85
C ALA A 14 47.09 43.31 9.67
N ALA A 15 48.32 43.84 9.86
CA ALA A 15 49.34 43.91 8.80
C ALA A 15 50.07 42.58 8.55
N SER A 16 50.12 41.66 9.50
CA SER A 16 50.75 40.35 9.40
C SER A 16 49.90 39.29 8.70
N GLY A 17 48.67 39.57 8.28
CA GLY A 17 47.75 38.63 7.64
C GLY A 17 47.31 37.46 8.52
N VAL A 18 47.69 37.46 9.82
CA VAL A 18 47.26 36.42 10.78
C VAL A 18 45.90 36.80 11.30
N ALA A 19 44.89 36.03 10.99
CA ALA A 19 43.53 36.25 11.48
C ALA A 19 43.50 36.29 13.02
N ASP A 20 42.88 37.34 13.61
CA ASP A 20 42.69 37.46 15.06
C ASP A 20 42.14 36.12 15.60
N PRO A 21 42.79 35.55 16.66
CA PRO A 21 42.34 34.28 17.25
C PRO A 21 40.87 34.24 17.67
N LYS A 22 40.29 35.40 17.97
CA LYS A 22 38.86 35.49 18.31
C LYS A 22 37.97 35.38 17.06
N THR A 23 38.33 36.01 15.94
CA THR A 23 37.63 35.87 14.65
C THR A 23 37.77 34.47 14.06
N ALA A 24 38.94 33.85 14.21
CA ALA A 24 39.17 32.46 13.79
C ALA A 24 38.31 31.47 14.58
N ARG A 25 38.18 31.62 15.91
CA ARG A 25 37.29 30.79 16.75
C ARG A 25 35.84 31.00 16.40
N HIS A 26 35.39 32.23 16.23
CA HIS A 26 34.00 32.50 15.84
C HIS A 26 33.66 31.96 14.45
N ALA A 27 34.58 32.02 13.49
CA ALA A 27 34.41 31.41 12.18
C ALA A 27 34.33 29.87 12.28
N GLN A 28 35.12 29.24 13.15
CA GLN A 28 35.05 27.77 13.40
C GLN A 28 33.75 27.38 14.10
N GLU A 29 33.23 28.16 15.04
CA GLU A 29 31.93 27.91 15.68
C GLU A 29 30.79 28.01 14.70
N LEU A 30 30.76 29.09 13.88
CA LEU A 30 29.76 29.23 12.81
C LEU A 30 29.84 28.11 11.76
N ALA A 31 31.05 27.64 11.44
CA ALA A 31 31.22 26.49 10.53
C ALA A 31 30.71 25.19 11.13
N LYS A 32 30.91 24.96 12.43
CA LYS A 32 30.35 23.82 13.17
C LYS A 32 28.84 23.89 13.24
N GLU A 33 28.27 25.04 13.56
CA GLU A 33 26.80 25.21 13.57
C GLU A 33 26.18 24.99 12.20
N ARG A 34 26.77 25.55 11.14
CA ARG A 34 26.29 25.30 9.77
C ARG A 34 26.38 23.84 9.36
N ARG A 35 27.42 23.12 9.79
CA ARG A 35 27.57 21.68 9.53
C ARG A 35 26.57 20.87 10.32
N SER A 36 26.35 21.22 11.59
CA SER A 36 25.33 20.60 12.43
C SER A 36 23.92 20.81 11.88
N ASN A 37 23.57 22.05 11.51
CA ASN A 37 22.27 22.37 10.94
C ASN A 37 22.02 21.67 9.59
N ARG A 38 23.06 21.50 8.76
CA ARG A 38 22.97 20.70 7.52
C ARG A 38 22.72 19.22 7.82
N LEU A 39 23.40 18.66 8.82
CA LEU A 39 23.19 17.27 9.24
C LEU A 39 21.77 17.07 9.77
N TYR A 40 21.27 17.96 10.62
CA TYR A 40 19.89 17.89 11.09
C TYR A 40 18.87 18.02 9.96
N ALA A 41 19.10 18.91 8.99
CA ALA A 41 18.25 19.04 7.81
C ALA A 41 18.23 17.76 6.96
N ILE A 42 19.39 17.12 6.74
CA ILE A 42 19.48 15.86 6.01
C ILE A 42 18.73 14.73 6.74
N ILE A 43 18.92 14.64 8.08
CA ILE A 43 18.22 13.63 8.90
C ILE A 43 16.70 13.87 8.86
N ALA A 44 16.25 15.11 8.96
CA ALA A 44 14.83 15.46 8.89
C ALA A 44 14.23 15.10 7.52
N ILE A 45 14.93 15.41 6.42
CA ILE A 45 14.50 15.04 5.06
C ILE A 45 14.45 13.52 4.92
N ALA A 46 15.48 12.79 5.38
CA ALA A 46 15.50 11.34 5.33
C ALA A 46 14.32 10.73 6.11
N PHE A 47 14.00 11.28 7.30
CA PHE A 47 12.85 10.83 8.09
C PHE A 47 11.52 11.06 7.36
N VAL A 48 11.34 12.24 6.74
CA VAL A 48 10.14 12.54 5.93
C VAL A 48 10.00 11.60 4.75
N VAL A 49 11.10 11.30 4.04
CA VAL A 49 11.09 10.36 2.90
C VAL A 49 10.70 8.96 3.36
N VAL A 50 11.26 8.48 4.49
CA VAL A 50 10.89 7.19 5.07
C VAL A 50 9.42 7.17 5.50
N ALA A 51 8.93 8.23 6.14
CA ALA A 51 7.53 8.34 6.56
C ALA A 51 6.58 8.30 5.35
N ILE A 52 6.88 9.06 4.29
CA ILE A 52 6.11 9.02 3.03
C ILE A 52 6.16 7.61 2.42
N GLY A 53 7.34 6.97 2.37
CA GLY A 53 7.51 5.60 1.89
C GLY A 53 6.63 4.60 2.64
N LEU A 54 6.57 4.70 3.97
CA LEU A 54 5.72 3.86 4.81
C LEU A 54 4.23 4.11 4.57
N VAL A 55 3.82 5.37 4.40
CA VAL A 55 2.43 5.73 4.09
C VAL A 55 2.03 5.18 2.72
N VAL A 56 2.86 5.35 1.69
CA VAL A 56 2.61 4.80 0.34
C VAL A 56 2.56 3.28 0.37
N TRP A 57 3.51 2.64 1.07
CA TRP A 57 3.55 1.18 1.23
C TRP A 57 2.28 0.63 1.90
N ASN A 58 1.79 1.31 2.93
CA ASN A 58 0.61 0.87 3.68
C ASN A 58 -0.73 1.30 3.06
N SER A 59 -0.73 2.21 2.07
CA SER A 59 -1.97 2.83 1.53
C SER A 59 -2.61 2.08 0.37
N ASN A 60 -2.02 0.97 -0.09
CA ASN A 60 -2.46 0.22 -1.28
C ASN A 60 -2.56 1.08 -2.58
N ILE A 61 -1.99 2.29 -2.60
CA ILE A 61 -2.00 3.18 -3.77
C ILE A 61 -1.38 2.49 -4.98
N ILE A 62 -0.26 1.77 -4.76
CA ILE A 62 0.44 1.03 -5.82
C ILE A 62 -0.47 -0.09 -6.36
N GLN A 63 -1.14 -0.84 -5.50
CA GLN A 63 -2.01 -1.95 -5.89
C GLN A 63 -3.25 -1.48 -6.66
N ARG A 64 -3.79 -0.30 -6.34
CA ARG A 64 -4.93 0.30 -7.04
C ARG A 64 -4.57 0.89 -8.39
N GLY A 65 -3.35 1.42 -8.53
CA GLY A 65 -2.88 2.06 -9.76
C GLY A 65 -2.18 1.14 -10.75
N THR A 66 -1.83 -0.10 -10.35
CA THR A 66 -1.07 -1.02 -11.19
C THR A 66 -2.03 -2.00 -11.88
N THR A 67 -1.99 -2.05 -13.21
CA THR A 67 -2.69 -3.09 -13.98
C THR A 67 -2.06 -4.45 -13.69
N ALA A 68 -2.84 -5.37 -13.13
CA ALA A 68 -2.41 -6.72 -12.82
C ALA A 68 -2.79 -7.72 -13.92
N VAL A 69 -3.92 -7.51 -14.58
CA VAL A 69 -4.41 -8.38 -15.64
C VAL A 69 -5.23 -7.58 -16.64
N THR A 70 -5.16 -7.99 -17.90
CA THR A 70 -6.02 -7.44 -18.97
C THR A 70 -6.87 -8.59 -19.52
N VAL A 71 -8.18 -8.38 -19.59
CA VAL A 71 -9.16 -9.34 -20.12
C VAL A 71 -9.90 -8.66 -21.27
N GLU A 72 -9.73 -9.15 -22.48
CA GLU A 72 -10.39 -8.65 -23.67
C GLU A 72 -10.32 -7.12 -23.88
N GLY A 73 -9.17 -6.52 -23.54
CA GLY A 73 -8.94 -5.09 -23.65
C GLY A 73 -9.31 -4.27 -22.40
N GLU A 74 -10.01 -4.84 -21.43
CA GLU A 74 -10.28 -4.22 -20.12
C GLU A 74 -9.13 -4.51 -19.16
N SER A 75 -8.60 -3.47 -18.51
CA SER A 75 -7.51 -3.58 -17.54
C SER A 75 -8.05 -3.59 -16.13
N TYR A 76 -7.58 -4.54 -15.33
CA TYR A 76 -7.94 -4.71 -13.93
C TYR A 76 -6.73 -4.50 -13.03
N SER A 77 -6.91 -3.76 -11.96
CA SER A 77 -5.87 -3.48 -10.96
C SER A 77 -5.58 -4.71 -10.08
N ALA A 78 -4.43 -4.70 -9.42
CA ALA A 78 -4.11 -5.72 -8.43
C ALA A 78 -5.13 -5.76 -7.28
N ALA A 79 -5.73 -4.62 -6.93
CA ALA A 79 -6.79 -4.55 -5.92
C ALA A 79 -8.06 -5.28 -6.36
N GLU A 80 -8.49 -5.12 -7.62
CA GLU A 80 -9.65 -5.82 -8.15
C GLU A 80 -9.41 -7.34 -8.24
N VAL A 81 -8.24 -7.76 -8.70
CA VAL A 81 -7.86 -9.18 -8.72
C VAL A 81 -7.87 -9.75 -7.30
N SER A 82 -7.30 -9.03 -6.32
CA SER A 82 -7.29 -9.43 -4.91
C SER A 82 -8.70 -9.55 -4.35
N TYR A 83 -9.60 -8.63 -4.68
CA TYR A 83 -11.02 -8.71 -4.27
C TYR A 83 -11.65 -10.03 -4.71
N TYR A 84 -11.54 -10.40 -6.00
CA TYR A 84 -12.13 -11.63 -6.51
C TYR A 84 -11.45 -12.88 -5.96
N TYR A 85 -10.14 -12.83 -5.74
CA TYR A 85 -9.38 -13.90 -5.08
C TYR A 85 -9.90 -14.16 -3.66
N HIS A 86 -9.97 -13.12 -2.84
CA HIS A 86 -10.44 -13.24 -1.46
C HIS A 86 -11.93 -13.54 -1.38
N ASN A 87 -12.72 -13.08 -2.32
CA ASN A 87 -14.14 -13.44 -2.40
C ASN A 87 -14.31 -14.95 -2.65
N ALA A 88 -13.54 -15.51 -3.57
CA ALA A 88 -13.53 -16.97 -3.83
C ALA A 88 -13.03 -17.74 -2.60
N TYR A 89 -11.95 -17.29 -1.96
CA TYR A 89 -11.45 -17.88 -0.72
C TYR A 89 -12.51 -17.86 0.40
N ASN A 90 -13.09 -16.69 0.66
CA ASN A 90 -14.08 -16.50 1.73
C ASN A 90 -15.34 -17.34 1.49
N SER A 91 -15.76 -17.54 0.25
CA SER A 91 -16.91 -18.38 -0.08
C SER A 91 -16.72 -19.84 0.33
N ILE A 92 -15.49 -20.36 0.24
CA ILE A 92 -15.13 -21.70 0.65
C ILE A 92 -14.79 -21.76 2.14
N ALA A 93 -13.95 -20.85 2.64
CA ALA A 93 -13.45 -20.83 4.01
C ALA A 93 -14.55 -20.58 5.05
N ASN A 94 -15.64 -19.92 4.66
CA ASN A 94 -16.81 -19.66 5.50
C ASN A 94 -18.01 -20.56 5.19
N SER A 95 -17.84 -21.54 4.29
CA SER A 95 -18.89 -22.50 3.97
C SER A 95 -19.07 -23.52 5.09
N ASN A 96 -20.27 -24.09 5.19
CA ASN A 96 -20.55 -25.20 6.10
C ASN A 96 -19.77 -26.47 5.75
N TYR A 97 -19.16 -26.53 4.57
CA TYR A 97 -18.42 -27.65 4.05
C TYR A 97 -16.89 -27.48 4.14
N VAL A 98 -16.42 -26.43 4.84
CA VAL A 98 -14.96 -26.09 4.91
C VAL A 98 -14.10 -27.27 5.36
N SER A 99 -14.60 -28.09 6.28
CA SER A 99 -13.90 -29.30 6.76
C SER A 99 -13.68 -30.34 5.67
N LEU A 100 -14.60 -30.46 4.68
CA LEU A 100 -14.50 -31.39 3.56
C LEU A 100 -13.48 -30.93 2.53
N TYR A 101 -13.31 -29.61 2.38
CA TYR A 101 -12.32 -29.03 1.48
C TYR A 101 -10.88 -29.20 1.98
N GLY A 102 -10.68 -29.39 3.29
CA GLY A 102 -9.38 -29.69 3.88
C GLY A 102 -8.39 -28.53 3.85
N ILE A 103 -8.88 -27.28 3.80
CA ILE A 103 -8.01 -26.11 3.86
C ILE A 103 -7.43 -25.95 5.27
N ASN A 104 -6.09 -25.98 5.37
CA ASN A 104 -5.36 -25.70 6.59
C ASN A 104 -5.00 -24.21 6.67
N LYS A 105 -5.59 -23.50 7.63
CA LYS A 105 -5.36 -22.05 7.81
C LYS A 105 -3.93 -21.70 8.29
N ASN A 106 -3.19 -22.69 8.79
CA ASN A 106 -1.81 -22.52 9.27
C ASN A 106 -0.75 -22.80 8.20
N THR A 107 -1.17 -23.22 6.99
CA THR A 107 -0.28 -23.52 5.87
C THR A 107 -0.59 -22.57 4.73
N ALA A 108 0.44 -22.08 4.05
CA ALA A 108 0.24 -21.20 2.89
C ALA A 108 -0.57 -21.92 1.79
N LEU A 109 -1.54 -21.24 1.19
CA LEU A 109 -2.41 -21.82 0.14
C LEU A 109 -1.64 -22.34 -1.07
N SER A 110 -0.45 -21.77 -1.34
CA SER A 110 0.47 -22.22 -2.40
C SER A 110 1.21 -23.51 -2.08
N GLN A 111 1.16 -23.98 -0.83
CA GLN A 111 1.84 -25.19 -0.36
C GLN A 111 0.88 -26.35 -0.08
N GLN A 112 -0.41 -26.17 -0.30
CA GLN A 112 -1.41 -27.20 -0.07
C GLN A 112 -2.25 -27.41 -1.34
N ASN A 113 -2.32 -28.67 -1.76
CA ASN A 113 -3.11 -29.08 -2.92
C ASN A 113 -4.58 -29.29 -2.52
N LEU A 114 -5.47 -29.19 -3.51
CA LEU A 114 -6.84 -29.63 -3.36
C LEU A 114 -6.84 -31.14 -3.09
N ASN A 115 -7.60 -31.57 -2.08
CA ASN A 115 -7.86 -33.00 -1.87
C ASN A 115 -8.90 -33.51 -2.89
N ASP A 116 -9.07 -34.83 -2.99
CA ASP A 116 -9.97 -35.45 -3.99
C ASP A 116 -11.44 -35.02 -3.79
N THR A 117 -11.87 -34.85 -2.54
CA THR A 117 -13.20 -34.32 -2.22
C THR A 117 -13.38 -32.90 -2.72
N ALA A 118 -12.41 -32.04 -2.49
CA ALA A 118 -12.43 -30.66 -2.98
C ALA A 118 -12.46 -30.63 -4.51
N LYS A 119 -11.62 -31.43 -5.18
CA LYS A 119 -11.61 -31.53 -6.65
C LYS A 119 -12.99 -31.94 -7.18
N MET A 120 -13.58 -32.97 -6.60
CA MET A 120 -14.90 -33.46 -7.00
C MET A 120 -15.98 -32.36 -6.81
N MET A 121 -16.03 -31.72 -5.65
CA MET A 121 -17.04 -30.71 -5.33
C MET A 121 -16.90 -29.43 -6.16
N LEU A 122 -15.68 -29.09 -6.56
CA LEU A 122 -15.37 -27.88 -7.32
C LEU A 122 -15.28 -28.12 -8.85
N GLY A 123 -15.44 -29.37 -9.28
CA GLY A 123 -15.36 -29.73 -10.70
C GLY A 123 -13.96 -29.56 -11.28
N VAL A 124 -12.92 -29.81 -10.48
CA VAL A 124 -11.51 -29.68 -10.88
C VAL A 124 -10.95 -31.09 -11.13
N SER A 125 -10.41 -31.31 -12.32
CA SER A 125 -9.81 -32.60 -12.70
C SER A 125 -8.29 -32.63 -12.53
N GLU A 126 -7.65 -31.45 -12.49
CA GLU A 126 -6.20 -31.31 -12.46
C GLU A 126 -5.69 -31.15 -11.02
N ASP A 127 -4.43 -31.57 -10.81
CA ASP A 127 -3.75 -31.34 -9.56
C ASP A 127 -3.32 -29.85 -9.49
N MET A 128 -3.83 -29.16 -8.51
CA MET A 128 -3.48 -27.77 -8.27
C MET A 128 -3.50 -27.41 -6.79
N THR A 129 -2.78 -26.34 -6.45
CA THR A 129 -2.81 -25.75 -5.11
C THR A 129 -4.05 -24.91 -4.90
N TRP A 130 -4.44 -24.68 -3.65
CA TRP A 130 -5.51 -23.76 -3.32
C TRP A 130 -5.25 -22.33 -3.83
N ASP A 131 -4.00 -21.87 -3.81
CA ASP A 131 -3.64 -20.56 -4.39
C ASP A 131 -3.90 -20.51 -5.90
N ALA A 132 -3.50 -21.54 -6.64
CA ALA A 132 -3.75 -21.64 -8.07
C ALA A 132 -5.26 -21.66 -8.38
N TYR A 133 -6.04 -22.43 -7.61
CA TYR A 133 -7.49 -22.49 -7.74
C TYR A 133 -8.15 -21.11 -7.54
N PHE A 134 -7.79 -20.39 -6.47
CA PHE A 134 -8.38 -19.06 -6.20
C PHE A 134 -7.96 -18.00 -7.22
N ARG A 135 -6.74 -18.08 -7.76
CA ARG A 135 -6.32 -17.24 -8.89
C ARG A 135 -7.13 -17.52 -10.16
N ASP A 136 -7.38 -18.77 -10.47
CA ASP A 136 -8.20 -19.16 -11.61
C ASP A 136 -9.66 -18.73 -11.42
N ALA A 137 -10.22 -18.89 -10.23
CA ALA A 137 -11.55 -18.42 -9.88
C ALA A 137 -11.68 -16.89 -10.01
N ALA A 138 -10.68 -16.13 -9.53
CA ALA A 138 -10.63 -14.68 -9.70
C ALA A 138 -10.59 -14.28 -11.18
N LYS A 139 -9.75 -14.94 -11.98
CA LYS A 139 -9.67 -14.73 -13.44
C LYS A 139 -11.02 -15.00 -14.13
N LYS A 140 -11.67 -16.10 -13.81
CA LYS A 140 -13.01 -16.44 -14.35
C LYS A 140 -14.05 -15.38 -14.00
N SER A 141 -14.03 -14.87 -12.76
CA SER A 141 -14.93 -13.80 -12.32
C SER A 141 -14.71 -12.50 -13.11
N LEU A 142 -13.45 -12.13 -13.36
CA LEU A 142 -13.11 -10.95 -14.17
C LEU A 142 -13.54 -11.11 -15.64
N ILE A 143 -13.39 -12.31 -16.21
CA ILE A 143 -13.89 -12.61 -17.55
C ILE A 143 -15.42 -12.43 -17.61
N GLN A 144 -16.14 -13.00 -16.64
CA GLN A 144 -17.60 -12.85 -16.55
C GLN A 144 -18.01 -11.39 -16.40
N LEU A 145 -17.33 -10.61 -15.55
CA LEU A 145 -17.57 -9.20 -15.39
C LEU A 145 -17.38 -8.43 -16.71
N THR A 146 -16.27 -8.72 -17.42
CA THR A 146 -15.99 -8.09 -18.73
C THR A 146 -17.10 -8.39 -19.75
N MET A 147 -17.54 -9.65 -19.82
CA MET A 147 -18.63 -10.06 -20.71
C MET A 147 -19.96 -9.37 -20.35
N LEU A 148 -20.28 -9.27 -19.05
CA LEU A 148 -21.47 -8.55 -18.58
C LEU A 148 -21.44 -7.06 -18.93
N LYS A 149 -20.29 -6.41 -18.73
CA LYS A 149 -20.10 -5.00 -19.11
C LYS A 149 -20.32 -4.78 -20.63
N LYS A 150 -19.71 -5.64 -21.45
CA LYS A 150 -19.89 -5.58 -22.91
C LYS A 150 -21.34 -5.79 -23.32
N GLY A 151 -21.99 -6.82 -22.79
CA GLY A 151 -23.40 -7.09 -23.10
C GLY A 151 -24.36 -5.99 -22.62
N ALA A 152 -24.05 -5.34 -21.49
CA ALA A 152 -24.79 -4.17 -21.03
C ALA A 152 -24.63 -2.98 -21.99
N ALA A 153 -23.40 -2.70 -22.41
CA ALA A 153 -23.10 -1.62 -23.36
C ALA A 153 -23.78 -1.84 -24.73
N GLU A 154 -23.75 -3.08 -25.25
CA GLU A 154 -24.43 -3.46 -26.50
C GLU A 154 -25.95 -3.25 -26.44
N LYS A 155 -26.53 -3.40 -25.24
CA LYS A 155 -27.96 -3.15 -25.01
C LYS A 155 -28.28 -1.68 -24.68
N GLY A 156 -27.29 -0.79 -24.73
CA GLY A 156 -27.47 0.63 -24.39
C GLY A 156 -27.77 0.87 -22.91
N MET A 157 -27.44 -0.10 -22.02
CA MET A 157 -27.62 0.07 -20.58
C MET A 157 -26.55 1.03 -20.04
N THR A 158 -26.99 2.09 -19.38
CA THR A 158 -26.11 3.07 -18.74
C THR A 158 -26.27 3.02 -17.23
N PHE A 159 -25.22 3.39 -16.53
CA PHE A 159 -25.26 3.54 -15.08
C PHE A 159 -26.22 4.70 -14.72
N ASN A 160 -27.18 4.44 -13.86
CA ASN A 160 -28.23 5.38 -13.49
C ASN A 160 -28.27 5.65 -11.98
N ASP A 161 -29.13 6.60 -11.56
CA ASP A 161 -29.25 7.03 -10.15
C ASP A 161 -29.69 5.90 -9.20
N ASP A 162 -30.48 4.95 -9.68
CA ASP A 162 -30.92 3.83 -8.84
C ASP A 162 -29.76 2.84 -8.62
N MET A 163 -28.93 2.61 -9.63
CA MET A 163 -27.68 1.84 -9.48
C MET A 163 -26.71 2.55 -8.52
N GLN A 164 -26.60 3.89 -8.59
CA GLN A 164 -25.79 4.66 -7.64
C GLN A 164 -26.28 4.49 -6.21
N LYS A 165 -27.57 4.53 -5.96
CA LYS A 165 -28.15 4.30 -4.62
C LYS A 165 -27.80 2.90 -4.07
N GLU A 166 -27.78 1.87 -4.93
CA GLU A 166 -27.38 0.52 -4.50
C GLU A 166 -25.89 0.46 -4.16
N VAL A 167 -25.03 1.14 -4.90
CA VAL A 167 -23.61 1.27 -4.56
C VAL A 167 -23.45 1.96 -3.20
N ASP A 168 -24.12 3.09 -3.01
CA ASP A 168 -24.05 3.88 -1.77
C ASP A 168 -24.53 3.05 -0.56
N ARG A 169 -25.64 2.31 -0.72
CA ARG A 169 -26.14 1.37 0.30
C ARG A 169 -25.13 0.28 0.64
N THR A 170 -24.45 -0.25 -0.36
CA THR A 170 -23.40 -1.25 -0.18
C THR A 170 -22.24 -0.68 0.63
N VAL A 171 -21.78 0.53 0.29
CA VAL A 171 -20.71 1.23 1.03
C VAL A 171 -21.11 1.50 2.48
N GLU A 172 -22.35 1.94 2.72
CA GLU A 172 -22.90 2.17 4.06
C GLU A 172 -22.97 0.86 4.88
N THR A 173 -23.37 -0.24 4.24
CA THR A 173 -23.40 -1.56 4.84
C THR A 173 -22.02 -2.00 5.31
N PHE A 174 -21.00 -1.88 4.48
CA PHE A 174 -19.62 -2.16 4.87
C PHE A 174 -19.13 -1.25 5.98
N SER A 175 -19.46 0.04 5.95
CA SER A 175 -19.12 0.98 7.02
C SER A 175 -19.76 0.58 8.35
N THR A 176 -20.98 0.11 8.32
CA THR A 176 -21.73 -0.36 9.51
C THR A 176 -21.08 -1.63 10.08
N TYR A 177 -20.75 -2.61 9.26
CA TYR A 177 -20.07 -3.82 9.71
C TYR A 177 -18.68 -3.52 10.26
N ALA A 178 -17.92 -2.65 9.61
CA ALA A 178 -16.61 -2.22 10.09
C ALA A 178 -16.71 -1.61 11.50
N LYS A 179 -17.64 -0.66 11.70
CA LYS A 179 -17.88 -0.02 13.01
C LYS A 179 -18.27 -1.03 14.08
N LYS A 180 -19.17 -1.97 13.77
CA LYS A 180 -19.57 -3.04 14.71
C LYS A 180 -18.40 -3.94 15.09
N ALA A 181 -17.45 -4.15 14.18
CA ALA A 181 -16.26 -4.95 14.41
C ALA A 181 -15.08 -4.14 15.03
N GLY A 182 -15.27 -2.84 15.31
CA GLY A 182 -14.23 -1.98 15.89
C GLY A 182 -13.17 -1.50 14.91
N TYR A 183 -13.44 -1.53 13.61
CA TYR A 183 -12.52 -1.13 12.56
C TYR A 183 -12.96 0.14 11.82
N SER A 184 -12.01 0.85 11.18
CA SER A 184 -12.36 1.75 10.09
C SER A 184 -12.82 0.95 8.87
N THR A 185 -13.63 1.55 8.00
CA THR A 185 -14.09 0.87 6.77
C THR A 185 -12.92 0.36 5.92
N SER A 186 -11.87 1.16 5.77
CA SER A 186 -10.67 0.77 5.03
C SER A 186 -9.93 -0.42 5.67
N ALA A 187 -9.76 -0.41 7.00
CA ALA A 187 -9.11 -1.52 7.71
C ALA A 187 -9.95 -2.81 7.62
N TYR A 188 -11.27 -2.68 7.68
CA TYR A 188 -12.18 -3.82 7.52
C TYR A 188 -12.11 -4.42 6.12
N LEU A 189 -12.14 -3.59 5.08
CA LEU A 189 -12.02 -4.06 3.70
C LEU A 189 -10.66 -4.71 3.44
N LYS A 190 -9.58 -4.16 4.03
CA LYS A 190 -8.24 -4.76 3.96
C LYS A 190 -8.21 -6.13 4.62
N LEU A 191 -8.85 -6.29 5.77
CA LEU A 191 -8.94 -7.58 6.47
C LEU A 191 -9.71 -8.62 5.64
N MET A 192 -10.80 -8.21 5.00
CA MET A 192 -11.68 -9.11 4.25
C MET A 192 -11.16 -9.45 2.85
N TYR A 193 -10.49 -8.52 2.18
CA TYR A 193 -10.14 -8.64 0.77
C TYR A 193 -8.64 -8.40 0.47
N GLY A 194 -7.80 -8.25 1.51
CA GLY A 194 -6.36 -8.09 1.36
C GLY A 194 -5.90 -6.74 0.78
N ASN A 195 -6.79 -5.74 0.71
CA ASN A 195 -6.53 -4.43 0.07
C ASN A 195 -6.67 -3.27 1.03
#